data_a9775144707c39f2a865c0f67be81a03
#
_entry.id   a9775144707c39f2a865c0f67be81a03
#
_cell.length_a   1.000
_cell.length_b   1.000
_cell.length_c   1.000
_cell.angle_alpha   90.00
_cell.angle_beta   90.00
_cell.angle_gamma   90.00
#
_symmetry.space_group_name_H-M   'P 1'
#
loop_
_entity.id
_entity.type
_entity.pdbx_description
1 polymer ?
#
loop_
_entity_poly.entity_id
_entity_poly.type
_entity_poly.pdbx_seq_one_letter_code
_entity_poly.pdbx_strand_id
1 'polypeptide(L)'
;MALDLVIRGGTVATAEKTFRADVGIQGERIVEIKENLKGNQTIDAAGKLVLPGGVDSHCHIEQLSGMGVMAADDFYSATVSAAHGGTTTVIPFCAQHRGDDLKKVLKDYHERARAKAVIDYGFHLIIANPDEQTLQSDLPQAIRSGVRSFKIFMTYDRMRLHDEQILDVMAAARREGALVMVHAENHGIISWLAGRMIKQGNTLPRYHAICHTRGSEAEAIERVIRLAELVDCPILIVHVSTPEGIEAIRSARRNGLKVYGETCPQYLFLTAKDIDIGLQGAMFCCSPPPRDEAAQEACWRGLKDGALHVYSSDHAPYRMDASGKLPKGDKTTFKEMANGVPGLELRLPLLFTYGYKQKRISLEEFVNLTATRHAQTYGLYPRKGTIAVGADADIAVWDPEKKLVIEKTRDNAGYTPYKGRSLTGWPVTVLSRGEVIVENGKLSAERGRGRFLAREPSEALKPLGREVPEISQLKAWNTPLQL
;
A
#
# COMPACT_ATOMS: atom_id res chain seq x y z
N MET A 1 11.98 -35.13 12.80
CA MET A 1 10.97 -34.64 13.79
C MET A 1 9.63 -34.66 13.10
N ALA A 2 8.53 -34.91 13.79
CA ALA A 2 7.19 -34.81 13.20
C ALA A 2 6.88 -33.32 12.94
N LEU A 3 6.25 -33.03 11.79
CA LEU A 3 5.79 -31.68 11.48
C LEU A 3 4.63 -31.28 12.43
N ASP A 4 4.62 -30.02 12.86
CA ASP A 4 3.53 -29.55 13.72
C ASP A 4 2.22 -29.47 12.95
N LEU A 5 2.27 -28.98 11.71
CA LEU A 5 1.13 -28.79 10.85
C LEU A 5 1.49 -29.11 9.39
N VAL A 6 0.55 -29.74 8.68
CA VAL A 6 0.64 -29.97 7.22
C VAL A 6 -0.59 -29.39 6.54
N ILE A 7 -0.39 -28.54 5.53
CA ILE A 7 -1.43 -28.14 4.59
C ILE A 7 -1.36 -29.14 3.44
N ARG A 8 -2.40 -29.98 3.28
CA ARG A 8 -2.37 -31.17 2.41
C ARG A 8 -3.23 -31.02 1.15
N GLY A 9 -2.71 -31.51 0.03
CA GLY A 9 -3.47 -31.75 -1.20
C GLY A 9 -3.87 -30.52 -1.98
N GLY A 10 -3.34 -29.35 -1.62
CA GLY A 10 -3.64 -28.08 -2.27
C GLY A 10 -2.83 -27.83 -3.54
N THR A 11 -3.27 -26.84 -4.29
CA THR A 11 -2.48 -26.26 -5.39
C THR A 11 -1.71 -25.05 -4.84
N VAL A 12 -0.41 -25.19 -4.69
CA VAL A 12 0.49 -24.12 -4.21
C VAL A 12 0.80 -23.17 -5.38
N ALA A 13 0.71 -21.87 -5.15
CA ALA A 13 1.17 -20.88 -6.10
C ALA A 13 2.18 -19.91 -5.48
N THR A 14 3.24 -19.64 -6.20
CA THR A 14 4.23 -18.59 -5.94
C THR A 14 4.20 -17.57 -7.08
N ALA A 15 5.03 -16.54 -7.04
CA ALA A 15 5.18 -15.61 -8.14
C ALA A 15 5.83 -16.22 -9.41
N GLU A 16 6.40 -17.43 -9.31
CA GLU A 16 7.14 -18.08 -10.38
C GLU A 16 6.38 -19.26 -11.01
N LYS A 17 5.65 -20.02 -10.20
CA LYS A 17 4.99 -21.26 -10.63
C LYS A 17 3.81 -21.66 -9.76
N THR A 18 2.93 -22.45 -10.37
CA THR A 18 1.83 -23.15 -9.71
C THR A 18 2.05 -24.67 -9.79
N PHE A 19 1.91 -25.39 -8.68
CA PHE A 19 2.17 -26.83 -8.60
C PHE A 19 1.37 -27.47 -7.45
N ARG A 20 1.21 -28.80 -7.49
CA ARG A 20 0.59 -29.55 -6.37
C ARG A 20 1.66 -29.98 -5.39
N ALA A 21 1.44 -29.73 -4.11
CA ALA A 21 2.28 -30.22 -3.03
C ALA A 21 1.57 -30.05 -1.69
N ASP A 22 2.04 -30.77 -0.67
CA ASP A 22 1.76 -30.46 0.71
C ASP A 22 2.82 -29.47 1.23
N VAL A 23 2.42 -28.64 2.19
CA VAL A 23 3.30 -27.67 2.85
C VAL A 23 3.43 -28.06 4.32
N GLY A 24 4.65 -28.43 4.72
CA GLY A 24 5.02 -28.84 6.07
C GLY A 24 5.54 -27.66 6.89
N ILE A 25 4.97 -27.49 8.08
CA ILE A 25 5.24 -26.38 8.98
C ILE A 25 5.80 -26.94 10.30
N GLN A 26 6.88 -26.32 10.79
CA GLN A 26 7.46 -26.56 12.10
C GLN A 26 7.64 -25.23 12.81
N GLY A 27 6.98 -25.04 13.94
CA GLY A 27 6.92 -23.75 14.62
C GLY A 27 6.38 -22.64 13.70
N GLU A 28 7.16 -21.60 13.50
CA GLU A 28 6.76 -20.42 12.69
C GLU A 28 7.15 -20.54 11.19
N ARG A 29 7.81 -21.65 10.77
CA ARG A 29 8.47 -21.76 9.47
C ARG A 29 7.91 -22.86 8.59
N ILE A 30 7.95 -22.61 7.28
CA ILE A 30 7.82 -23.64 6.27
C ILE A 30 9.14 -24.40 6.23
N VAL A 31 9.10 -25.71 6.46
CA VAL A 31 10.32 -26.55 6.52
C VAL A 31 10.37 -27.59 5.42
N GLU A 32 9.23 -27.94 4.82
CA GLU A 32 9.18 -28.96 3.78
C GLU A 32 8.03 -28.68 2.78
N ILE A 33 8.27 -28.91 1.50
CA ILE A 33 7.27 -28.79 0.44
C ILE A 33 7.43 -30.00 -0.46
N LYS A 34 6.55 -30.98 -0.34
CA LYS A 34 6.49 -32.20 -1.16
C LYS A 34 5.16 -32.92 -0.96
N GLU A 35 4.86 -33.95 -1.74
CA GLU A 35 3.66 -34.78 -1.55
C GLU A 35 3.78 -35.75 -0.38
N ASN A 36 2.63 -36.16 0.15
CA ASN A 36 2.48 -37.19 1.18
C ASN A 36 3.18 -36.88 2.54
N LEU A 37 3.18 -35.61 2.94
CA LEU A 37 3.65 -35.20 4.26
C LEU A 37 2.75 -35.72 5.38
N LYS A 38 3.37 -35.99 6.54
CA LYS A 38 2.68 -36.35 7.78
C LYS A 38 3.02 -35.35 8.89
N GLY A 39 2.04 -34.88 9.61
CA GLY A 39 2.19 -33.98 10.76
C GLY A 39 1.21 -34.26 11.86
N ASN A 40 1.40 -33.61 13.00
CA ASN A 40 0.53 -33.73 14.17
C ASN A 40 -0.87 -33.19 13.88
N GLN A 41 -0.95 -32.10 13.09
CA GLN A 41 -2.20 -31.49 12.63
C GLN A 41 -2.20 -31.44 11.09
N THR A 42 -3.39 -31.41 10.51
CA THR A 42 -3.58 -31.32 9.05
C THR A 42 -4.71 -30.37 8.71
N ILE A 43 -4.43 -29.43 7.78
CA ILE A 43 -5.42 -28.63 7.10
C ILE A 43 -5.66 -29.29 5.72
N ASP A 44 -6.89 -29.71 5.44
CA ASP A 44 -7.27 -30.21 4.11
C ASP A 44 -7.45 -29.07 3.12
N ALA A 45 -6.58 -29.00 2.13
CA ALA A 45 -6.60 -28.04 1.04
C ALA A 45 -6.96 -28.68 -0.32
N ALA A 46 -7.55 -29.88 -0.33
CA ALA A 46 -8.00 -30.52 -1.56
C ALA A 46 -8.97 -29.60 -2.32
N GLY A 47 -8.69 -29.34 -3.62
CA GLY A 47 -9.46 -28.40 -4.44
C GLY A 47 -9.29 -26.93 -4.12
N LYS A 48 -8.39 -26.57 -3.19
CA LYS A 48 -8.09 -25.20 -2.77
C LYS A 48 -6.73 -24.72 -3.29
N LEU A 49 -6.56 -23.40 -3.29
CA LEU A 49 -5.26 -22.78 -3.58
C LEU A 49 -4.56 -22.47 -2.25
N VAL A 50 -3.26 -22.72 -2.23
CA VAL A 50 -2.38 -22.40 -1.10
C VAL A 50 -1.44 -21.28 -1.55
N LEU A 51 -1.73 -20.07 -1.11
CA LEU A 51 -1.03 -18.85 -1.52
C LEU A 51 -0.24 -18.27 -0.35
N PRO A 52 0.86 -17.54 -0.58
CA PRO A 52 1.47 -16.76 0.49
C PRO A 52 0.48 -15.73 1.01
N GLY A 53 0.51 -15.46 2.30
CA GLY A 53 -0.24 -14.37 2.89
C GLY A 53 0.10 -13.03 2.22
N GLY A 54 -0.91 -12.22 1.95
CA GLY A 54 -0.74 -10.93 1.32
C GLY A 54 0.14 -9.99 2.15
N VAL A 55 0.91 -9.15 1.47
CA VAL A 55 1.64 -8.03 2.05
C VAL A 55 1.01 -6.74 1.55
N ASP A 56 0.52 -5.90 2.42
CA ASP A 56 -0.02 -4.59 2.05
C ASP A 56 0.91 -3.47 2.51
N SER A 57 1.48 -2.76 1.55
CA SER A 57 2.46 -1.70 1.80
C SER A 57 1.88 -0.29 1.72
N HIS A 58 0.55 -0.13 1.76
CA HIS A 58 -0.07 1.18 1.76
C HIS A 58 -1.38 1.16 2.52
N CYS A 59 -1.34 1.53 3.78
CA CYS A 59 -2.53 1.66 4.61
C CYS A 59 -2.32 2.71 5.73
N HIS A 60 -3.42 3.38 6.09
CA HIS A 60 -3.46 4.44 7.11
C HIS A 60 -4.20 3.90 8.34
N ILE A 61 -3.43 3.43 9.33
CA ILE A 61 -3.97 2.78 10.53
C ILE A 61 -3.70 3.65 11.75
N GLU A 62 -4.76 3.97 12.51
CA GLU A 62 -4.70 4.80 13.73
C GLU A 62 -3.92 6.11 13.48
N GLN A 63 -4.12 6.65 12.30
CA GLN A 63 -3.40 7.81 11.80
C GLN A 63 -4.25 9.07 11.86
N LEU A 64 -3.69 10.14 12.43
CA LEU A 64 -4.24 11.48 12.27
C LEU A 64 -3.89 11.98 10.86
N SER A 65 -4.90 12.34 10.07
CA SER A 65 -4.69 12.88 8.72
C SER A 65 -4.13 14.30 8.74
N GLY A 66 -3.60 14.76 7.60
CA GLY A 66 -3.22 16.17 7.43
C GLY A 66 -4.38 17.18 7.60
N MET A 67 -5.62 16.71 7.57
CA MET A 67 -6.81 17.52 7.85
C MET A 67 -7.19 17.55 9.35
N GLY A 68 -6.49 16.79 10.21
CA GLY A 68 -6.78 16.69 11.63
C GLY A 68 -7.91 15.70 11.96
N VAL A 69 -8.25 14.79 11.04
CA VAL A 69 -9.26 13.74 11.24
C VAL A 69 -8.55 12.41 11.50
N MET A 70 -8.94 11.72 12.57
CA MET A 70 -8.39 10.41 12.92
C MET A 70 -9.02 9.33 12.03
N ALA A 71 -8.20 8.41 11.51
CA ALA A 71 -8.68 7.20 10.84
C ALA A 71 -9.61 6.40 11.77
N ALA A 72 -10.65 5.79 11.20
CA ALA A 72 -11.66 5.06 11.98
C ALA A 72 -11.13 3.78 12.62
N ASP A 73 -10.12 3.16 11.99
CA ASP A 73 -9.49 1.94 12.49
C ASP A 73 -8.30 2.20 13.39
N ASP A 74 -8.22 1.42 14.46
CA ASP A 74 -6.98 1.22 15.20
C ASP A 74 -6.20 0.01 14.64
N PHE A 75 -5.02 -0.30 15.21
CA PHE A 75 -4.21 -1.44 14.77
C PHE A 75 -4.91 -2.79 14.96
N TYR A 76 -5.84 -2.91 15.90
CA TYR A 76 -6.60 -4.15 16.06
C TYR A 76 -7.61 -4.32 14.93
N SER A 77 -8.52 -3.37 14.76
CA SER A 77 -9.60 -3.49 13.76
C SER A 77 -9.06 -3.59 12.33
N ALA A 78 -8.07 -2.77 11.98
CA ALA A 78 -7.44 -2.84 10.66
C ALA A 78 -6.75 -4.18 10.39
N THR A 79 -5.97 -4.69 11.35
CA THR A 79 -5.25 -5.96 11.14
C THR A 79 -6.17 -7.18 11.19
N VAL A 80 -7.29 -7.13 11.93
CA VAL A 80 -8.37 -8.12 11.85
C VAL A 80 -9.01 -8.12 10.46
N SER A 81 -9.34 -6.95 9.95
CA SER A 81 -9.89 -6.76 8.59
C SER A 81 -8.91 -7.32 7.53
N ALA A 82 -7.63 -7.00 7.63
CA ALA A 82 -6.57 -7.52 6.76
C ALA A 82 -6.49 -9.05 6.77
N ALA A 83 -6.48 -9.65 7.96
CA ALA A 83 -6.39 -11.11 8.13
C ALA A 83 -7.57 -11.83 7.47
N HIS A 84 -8.80 -11.31 7.61
CA HIS A 84 -9.97 -11.90 6.97
C HIS A 84 -9.93 -11.83 5.43
N GLY A 85 -9.25 -10.83 4.88
CA GLY A 85 -8.97 -10.70 3.44
C GLY A 85 -7.77 -11.51 2.95
N GLY A 86 -7.07 -12.27 3.83
CA GLY A 86 -5.90 -13.07 3.45
C GLY A 86 -4.56 -12.32 3.50
N THR A 87 -4.54 -11.09 4.03
CA THR A 87 -3.30 -10.31 4.24
C THR A 87 -2.72 -10.64 5.61
N THR A 88 -1.42 -10.97 5.67
CA THR A 88 -0.73 -11.39 6.90
C THR A 88 0.37 -10.42 7.32
N THR A 89 0.67 -9.43 6.50
CA THR A 89 1.66 -8.38 6.80
C THR A 89 1.15 -7.04 6.28
N VAL A 90 1.25 -6.00 7.11
CA VAL A 90 0.94 -4.62 6.74
C VAL A 90 2.14 -3.71 6.97
N ILE A 91 2.30 -2.69 6.14
CA ILE A 91 3.32 -1.64 6.33
C ILE A 91 2.61 -0.28 6.32
N PRO A 92 1.96 0.12 7.43
CA PRO A 92 1.28 1.40 7.55
C PRO A 92 2.25 2.57 7.70
N PHE A 93 1.70 3.78 7.59
CA PHE A 93 2.44 5.03 7.73
C PHE A 93 2.43 5.53 9.17
N CYS A 94 3.61 5.90 9.68
CA CYS A 94 3.78 6.73 10.87
C CYS A 94 3.80 8.19 10.43
N ALA A 95 2.77 8.95 10.74
CA ALA A 95 2.59 10.31 10.26
C ALA A 95 3.29 11.33 11.16
N GLN A 96 4.39 11.94 10.67
CA GLN A 96 4.93 13.17 11.22
C GLN A 96 4.09 14.36 10.71
N HIS A 97 3.68 15.24 11.59
CA HIS A 97 3.15 16.55 11.25
C HIS A 97 4.22 17.62 11.46
N ARG A 98 3.97 18.84 10.96
CA ARG A 98 4.92 19.96 11.14
C ARG A 98 5.13 20.25 12.63
N GLY A 99 6.40 20.25 13.04
CA GLY A 99 6.81 20.46 14.42
C GLY A 99 6.86 19.20 15.28
N ASP A 100 6.50 18.04 14.74
CA ASP A 100 6.61 16.78 15.48
C ASP A 100 8.05 16.25 15.46
N ASP A 101 8.49 15.73 16.61
CA ASP A 101 9.72 14.94 16.73
C ASP A 101 9.50 13.54 16.10
N LEU A 102 10.26 13.22 15.06
CA LEU A 102 10.10 11.98 14.29
C LEU A 102 10.37 10.73 15.12
N LYS A 103 11.32 10.77 16.07
CA LYS A 103 11.62 9.64 16.96
C LYS A 103 10.44 9.34 17.88
N LYS A 104 9.83 10.40 18.41
CA LYS A 104 8.63 10.28 19.26
C LYS A 104 7.47 9.70 18.46
N VAL A 105 7.23 10.20 17.24
CA VAL A 105 6.20 9.67 16.34
C VAL A 105 6.40 8.17 16.12
N LEU A 106 7.61 7.75 15.75
CA LEU A 106 7.89 6.33 15.49
C LEU A 106 7.70 5.47 16.76
N LYS A 107 8.14 5.95 17.91
CA LYS A 107 7.95 5.27 19.20
C LYS A 107 6.47 5.09 19.52
N ASP A 108 5.66 6.14 19.38
CA ASP A 108 4.22 6.08 19.67
C ASP A 108 3.50 5.07 18.74
N TYR A 109 3.87 5.01 17.46
CA TYR A 109 3.31 4.01 16.54
C TYR A 109 3.74 2.59 16.89
N HIS A 110 4.98 2.37 17.33
CA HIS A 110 5.42 1.07 17.85
C HIS A 110 4.60 0.62 19.06
N GLU A 111 4.34 1.51 19.99
CA GLU A 111 3.54 1.20 21.19
C GLU A 111 2.10 0.83 20.84
N ARG A 112 1.45 1.59 19.93
CA ARG A 112 0.09 1.32 19.44
C ARG A 112 0.01 -0.02 18.72
N ALA A 113 0.91 -0.29 17.77
CA ALA A 113 0.88 -1.51 16.99
C ALA A 113 1.18 -2.75 17.84
N ARG A 114 2.20 -2.69 18.70
CA ARG A 114 2.58 -3.80 19.58
C ARG A 114 1.44 -4.23 20.50
N ALA A 115 0.64 -3.29 20.98
CA ALA A 115 -0.46 -3.58 21.89
C ALA A 115 -1.70 -4.18 21.20
N LYS A 116 -1.81 -4.06 19.87
CA LYS A 116 -3.09 -4.26 19.17
C LYS A 116 -3.01 -5.17 17.96
N ALA A 117 -1.95 -5.11 17.16
CA ALA A 117 -1.89 -5.80 15.87
C ALA A 117 -2.00 -7.34 16.01
N VAL A 118 -2.83 -7.96 15.16
CA VAL A 118 -2.98 -9.43 15.12
C VAL A 118 -2.14 -10.09 14.03
N ILE A 119 -1.62 -9.33 13.08
CA ILE A 119 -0.66 -9.78 12.06
C ILE A 119 0.62 -8.96 12.14
N ASP A 120 1.66 -9.42 11.47
CA ASP A 120 2.95 -8.75 11.48
C ASP A 120 2.91 -7.41 10.73
N TYR A 121 3.76 -6.48 11.15
CA TYR A 121 3.76 -5.12 10.61
C TYR A 121 5.18 -4.54 10.46
N GLY A 122 5.32 -3.67 9.47
CA GLY A 122 6.45 -2.74 9.34
C GLY A 122 5.94 -1.31 9.45
N PHE A 123 6.81 -0.31 9.12
CA PHE A 123 6.37 1.07 9.02
C PHE A 123 7.01 1.80 7.84
N HIS A 124 6.26 2.73 7.25
CA HIS A 124 6.77 3.85 6.48
C HIS A 124 6.73 5.11 7.35
N LEU A 125 7.63 6.06 7.13
CA LEU A 125 7.55 7.37 7.78
C LEU A 125 7.00 8.41 6.81
N ILE A 126 5.97 9.15 7.22
CA ILE A 126 5.59 10.38 6.51
C ILE A 126 6.50 11.49 7.00
N ILE A 127 7.13 12.19 6.07
CA ILE A 127 8.01 13.33 6.35
C ILE A 127 7.30 14.62 5.93
N ALA A 128 6.89 15.42 6.92
CA ALA A 128 6.28 16.73 6.71
C ALA A 128 7.12 17.88 7.25
N ASN A 129 8.19 17.56 8.01
CA ASN A 129 9.12 18.53 8.59
C ASN A 129 10.57 18.06 8.37
N PRO A 130 11.13 18.21 7.15
CA PRO A 130 12.49 17.78 6.82
C PRO A 130 13.52 18.82 7.28
N ASP A 131 13.60 19.09 8.58
CA ASP A 131 14.63 19.91 9.18
C ASP A 131 15.97 19.16 9.30
N GLU A 132 17.02 19.85 9.70
CA GLU A 132 18.37 19.28 9.82
C GLU A 132 18.40 18.09 10.78
N GLN A 133 17.71 18.15 11.91
CA GLN A 133 17.60 17.06 12.88
C GLN A 133 16.95 15.83 12.24
N THR A 134 15.84 16.01 11.53
CA THR A 134 15.16 14.94 10.83
C THR A 134 16.06 14.29 9.79
N LEU A 135 16.72 15.07 8.93
CA LEU A 135 17.49 14.56 7.79
C LEU A 135 18.84 13.95 8.19
N GLN A 136 19.53 14.50 9.19
CA GLN A 136 20.89 14.08 9.54
C GLN A 136 20.95 13.10 10.72
N SER A 137 19.91 13.04 11.55
CA SER A 137 19.88 12.17 12.74
C SER A 137 18.76 11.15 12.70
N ASP A 138 17.49 11.61 12.56
CA ASP A 138 16.33 10.78 12.83
C ASP A 138 16.08 9.78 11.71
N LEU A 139 16.17 10.21 10.44
CA LEU A 139 16.05 9.29 9.28
C LEU A 139 17.14 8.21 9.27
N PRO A 140 18.45 8.54 9.41
CA PRO A 140 19.48 7.52 9.52
C PRO A 140 19.25 6.53 10.67
N GLN A 141 18.77 7.01 11.82
CA GLN A 141 18.45 6.12 12.95
C GLN A 141 17.26 5.20 12.64
N ALA A 142 16.19 5.73 12.04
CA ALA A 142 15.03 4.94 11.63
C ALA A 142 15.41 3.86 10.62
N ILE A 143 16.27 4.18 9.63
CA ILE A 143 16.76 3.23 8.64
C ILE A 143 17.55 2.10 9.30
N ARG A 144 18.43 2.42 10.22
CA ARG A 144 19.18 1.42 10.99
C ARG A 144 18.28 0.51 11.85
N SER A 145 17.12 1.01 12.29
CA SER A 145 16.11 0.21 13.00
C SER A 145 15.22 -0.63 12.08
N GLY A 146 15.44 -0.58 10.76
CA GLY A 146 14.69 -1.35 9.76
C GLY A 146 13.49 -0.62 9.14
N VAL A 147 13.34 0.70 9.36
CA VAL A 147 12.33 1.53 8.68
C VAL A 147 12.97 2.19 7.46
N ARG A 148 12.83 1.59 6.25
CA ARG A 148 13.60 1.91 5.05
C ARG A 148 12.78 2.55 3.93
N SER A 149 11.71 3.25 4.26
CA SER A 149 10.89 3.94 3.27
C SER A 149 10.18 5.13 3.87
N PHE A 150 10.12 6.21 3.09
CA PHE A 150 9.59 7.50 3.50
C PHE A 150 8.50 7.94 2.53
N LYS A 151 7.43 8.52 3.03
CA LYS A 151 6.35 9.09 2.24
C LYS A 151 6.45 10.60 2.28
N ILE A 152 6.37 11.23 1.11
CA ILE A 152 6.26 12.67 0.95
C ILE A 152 5.02 13.02 0.14
N PHE A 153 4.55 14.25 0.29
CA PHE A 153 3.38 14.78 -0.38
C PHE A 153 3.74 16.03 -1.19
N MET A 154 3.27 16.10 -2.44
CA MET A 154 3.39 17.29 -3.28
C MET A 154 2.14 18.19 -3.19
N THR A 155 1.09 17.74 -2.50
CA THR A 155 -0.12 18.50 -2.19
C THR A 155 -0.51 18.38 -0.71
N TYR A 156 -1.62 18.96 -0.29
CA TYR A 156 -2.11 19.16 1.09
C TYR A 156 -1.34 20.24 1.87
N ASP A 157 -2.06 21.29 2.26
CA ASP A 157 -1.49 22.49 2.89
C ASP A 157 -0.55 22.22 4.07
N ARG A 158 -0.86 21.21 4.90
CA ARG A 158 -0.09 20.88 6.11
C ARG A 158 1.00 19.84 5.90
N MET A 159 0.99 19.13 4.76
CA MET A 159 1.86 17.97 4.53
C MET A 159 2.83 18.16 3.36
N ARG A 160 2.50 19.04 2.40
CA ARG A 160 3.28 19.20 1.20
C ARG A 160 4.70 19.72 1.48
N LEU A 161 5.64 19.20 0.72
CA LEU A 161 7.00 19.69 0.61
C LEU A 161 7.17 20.50 -0.67
N HIS A 162 8.06 21.47 -0.64
CA HIS A 162 8.57 22.18 -1.83
C HIS A 162 9.68 21.36 -2.49
N ASP A 163 10.00 21.67 -3.74
CA ASP A 163 10.93 20.86 -4.54
C ASP A 163 12.32 20.75 -3.88
N GLU A 164 12.83 21.82 -3.25
CA GLU A 164 14.08 21.80 -2.51
C GLU A 164 14.03 20.82 -1.33
N GLN A 165 12.92 20.81 -0.57
CA GLN A 165 12.74 19.91 0.56
C GLN A 165 12.57 18.45 0.09
N ILE A 166 11.94 18.24 -1.09
CA ILE A 166 11.86 16.93 -1.73
C ILE A 166 13.24 16.41 -2.10
N LEU A 167 14.08 17.26 -2.67
CA LEU A 167 15.47 16.92 -3.02
C LEU A 167 16.29 16.57 -1.78
N ASP A 168 16.15 17.31 -0.68
CA ASP A 168 16.84 17.04 0.59
C ASP A 168 16.44 15.67 1.17
N VAL A 169 15.15 15.35 1.16
CA VAL A 169 14.65 14.02 1.61
C VAL A 169 15.17 12.92 0.69
N MET A 170 15.16 13.13 -0.63
CA MET A 170 15.66 12.15 -1.60
C MET A 170 17.17 11.93 -1.47
N ALA A 171 17.94 12.99 -1.27
CA ALA A 171 19.38 12.90 -1.05
C ALA A 171 19.70 12.11 0.24
N ALA A 172 18.99 12.38 1.33
CA ALA A 172 19.11 11.62 2.56
C ALA A 172 18.70 10.14 2.37
N ALA A 173 17.59 9.86 1.67
CA ALA A 173 17.15 8.51 1.38
C ALA A 173 18.16 7.74 0.52
N ARG A 174 18.71 8.36 -0.52
CA ARG A 174 19.75 7.77 -1.37
C ARG A 174 21.00 7.41 -0.56
N ARG A 175 21.50 8.32 0.26
CA ARG A 175 22.70 8.11 1.08
C ARG A 175 22.54 6.94 2.06
N GLU A 176 21.37 6.81 2.66
CA GLU A 176 21.09 5.83 3.70
C GLU A 176 20.47 4.52 3.17
N GLY A 177 20.16 4.43 1.88
CA GLY A 177 19.55 3.24 1.27
C GLY A 177 18.08 3.05 1.65
N ALA A 178 17.24 4.05 1.38
CA ALA A 178 15.80 4.03 1.60
C ALA A 178 15.02 4.37 0.33
N LEU A 179 13.74 4.01 0.29
CA LEU A 179 12.81 4.31 -0.81
C LEU A 179 11.97 5.53 -0.47
N VAL A 180 11.84 6.47 -1.41
CA VAL A 180 10.91 7.59 -1.27
C VAL A 180 9.61 7.27 -2.00
N MET A 181 8.50 7.27 -1.26
CA MET A 181 7.14 7.11 -1.76
C MET A 181 6.51 8.48 -1.94
N VAL A 182 5.87 8.73 -3.08
CA VAL A 182 5.41 10.08 -3.42
C VAL A 182 3.93 10.12 -3.74
N HIS A 183 3.18 10.92 -2.98
CA HIS A 183 1.85 11.37 -3.38
C HIS A 183 2.05 12.55 -4.37
N ALA A 184 1.86 12.27 -5.65
CA ALA A 184 2.19 13.19 -6.74
C ALA A 184 0.94 13.83 -7.35
N GLU A 185 0.53 14.98 -6.82
CA GLU A 185 -0.50 15.85 -7.39
C GLU A 185 -0.07 17.31 -7.29
N ASN A 186 -0.34 18.12 -8.33
CA ASN A 186 0.01 19.53 -8.38
C ASN A 186 -0.90 20.36 -7.47
N HIS A 187 -0.34 20.81 -6.34
CA HIS A 187 -1.06 21.61 -5.35
C HIS A 187 -1.63 22.91 -5.91
N GLY A 188 -0.89 23.59 -6.80
CA GLY A 188 -1.33 24.87 -7.40
C GLY A 188 -2.60 24.72 -8.20
N ILE A 189 -2.68 23.71 -9.08
CA ILE A 189 -3.87 23.42 -9.88
C ILE A 189 -5.06 23.10 -8.97
N ILE A 190 -4.87 22.19 -8.02
CA ILE A 190 -5.94 21.76 -7.10
C ILE A 190 -6.48 22.94 -6.28
N SER A 191 -5.59 23.70 -5.65
CA SER A 191 -5.99 24.82 -4.77
C SER A 191 -6.68 25.94 -5.55
N TRP A 192 -6.19 26.23 -6.77
CA TRP A 192 -6.77 27.25 -7.62
C TRP A 192 -8.20 26.89 -8.06
N LEU A 193 -8.41 25.64 -8.54
CA LEU A 193 -9.73 25.14 -8.91
C LEU A 193 -10.66 25.07 -7.71
N ALA A 194 -10.22 24.49 -6.61
CA ALA A 194 -11.04 24.34 -5.41
C ALA A 194 -11.50 25.70 -4.85
N GLY A 195 -10.63 26.71 -4.84
CA GLY A 195 -10.99 28.05 -4.43
C GLY A 195 -12.08 28.68 -5.31
N ARG A 196 -12.05 28.43 -6.63
CA ARG A 196 -13.07 28.91 -7.57
C ARG A 196 -14.40 28.17 -7.40
N MET A 197 -14.37 26.85 -7.26
CA MET A 197 -15.57 26.03 -7.03
C MET A 197 -16.30 26.47 -5.78
N ILE A 198 -15.59 26.63 -4.66
CA ILE A 198 -16.19 27.10 -3.39
C ILE A 198 -16.78 28.51 -3.51
N LYS A 199 -16.08 29.45 -4.18
CA LYS A 199 -16.60 30.80 -4.38
C LYS A 199 -17.89 30.84 -5.23
N GLN A 200 -18.10 29.85 -6.07
CA GLN A 200 -19.31 29.69 -6.90
C GLN A 200 -20.43 28.90 -6.21
N GLY A 201 -20.24 28.48 -4.94
CA GLY A 201 -21.21 27.66 -4.22
C GLY A 201 -21.18 26.17 -4.58
N ASN A 202 -20.18 25.74 -5.33
CA ASN A 202 -20.00 24.36 -5.76
C ASN A 202 -19.28 23.56 -4.64
N THR A 203 -20.04 22.90 -3.77
CA THR A 203 -19.53 22.31 -2.52
C THR A 203 -19.65 20.79 -2.42
N LEU A 204 -20.41 20.15 -3.31
CA LEU A 204 -20.66 18.70 -3.27
C LEU A 204 -19.40 17.85 -3.56
N PRO A 205 -19.36 16.58 -3.12
CA PRO A 205 -18.24 15.64 -3.32
C PRO A 205 -17.71 15.57 -4.76
N ARG A 206 -18.58 15.60 -5.77
CA ARG A 206 -18.20 15.55 -7.20
C ARG A 206 -17.17 16.60 -7.60
N TYR A 207 -17.17 17.76 -6.95
CA TYR A 207 -16.22 18.84 -7.24
C TYR A 207 -14.79 18.52 -6.76
N HIS A 208 -14.64 17.57 -5.84
CA HIS A 208 -13.33 17.02 -5.51
C HIS A 208 -12.68 16.39 -6.77
N ALA A 209 -13.40 15.52 -7.48
CA ALA A 209 -12.88 14.90 -8.71
C ALA A 209 -12.56 15.94 -9.81
N ILE A 210 -13.32 17.02 -9.90
CA ILE A 210 -13.08 18.12 -10.86
C ILE A 210 -11.80 18.91 -10.50
N CYS A 211 -11.54 19.13 -9.20
CA CYS A 211 -10.36 19.90 -8.77
C CYS A 211 -9.05 19.10 -8.87
N HIS A 212 -9.11 17.79 -8.69
CA HIS A 212 -8.00 16.86 -8.80
C HIS A 212 -7.89 16.33 -10.23
N THR A 213 -7.52 17.19 -11.19
CA THR A 213 -7.50 16.86 -12.62
C THR A 213 -6.47 15.78 -12.95
N ARG A 214 -6.64 15.06 -14.07
CA ARG A 214 -5.61 14.13 -14.59
C ARG A 214 -4.29 14.87 -14.83
N GLY A 215 -4.33 16.09 -15.34
CA GLY A 215 -3.15 16.92 -15.54
C GLY A 215 -2.41 17.30 -14.26
N SER A 216 -3.12 17.42 -13.12
CA SER A 216 -2.45 17.70 -11.83
C SER A 216 -1.64 16.50 -11.33
N GLU A 217 -2.08 15.28 -11.59
CA GLU A 217 -1.33 14.06 -11.28
C GLU A 217 -0.17 13.86 -12.26
N ALA A 218 -0.42 13.98 -13.57
CA ALA A 218 0.58 13.77 -14.60
C ALA A 218 1.79 14.72 -14.45
N GLU A 219 1.53 16.03 -14.29
CA GLU A 219 2.60 17.04 -14.09
C GLU A 219 3.43 16.74 -12.86
N ALA A 220 2.79 16.42 -11.74
CA ALA A 220 3.50 16.15 -10.51
C ALA A 220 4.35 14.86 -10.60
N ILE A 221 3.86 13.82 -11.29
CA ILE A 221 4.63 12.59 -11.54
C ILE A 221 5.85 12.89 -12.41
N GLU A 222 5.69 13.60 -13.52
CA GLU A 222 6.80 13.97 -14.40
C GLU A 222 7.85 14.81 -13.66
N ARG A 223 7.41 15.80 -12.88
CA ARG A 223 8.28 16.66 -12.09
C ARG A 223 9.08 15.87 -11.07
N VAL A 224 8.44 15.02 -10.26
CA VAL A 224 9.13 14.27 -9.22
C VAL A 224 10.09 13.21 -9.79
N ILE A 225 9.80 12.66 -10.98
CA ILE A 225 10.73 11.79 -11.70
C ILE A 225 12.02 12.55 -12.04
N ARG A 226 11.93 13.82 -12.49
CA ARG A 226 13.12 14.65 -12.78
C ARG A 226 13.90 15.01 -11.52
N LEU A 227 13.21 15.29 -10.41
CA LEU A 227 13.90 15.52 -9.13
C LEU A 227 14.63 14.24 -8.68
N ALA A 228 14.02 13.08 -8.78
CA ALA A 228 14.64 11.81 -8.43
C ALA A 228 15.83 11.44 -9.33
N GLU A 229 15.74 11.73 -10.63
CA GLU A 229 16.83 11.55 -11.60
C GLU A 229 18.05 12.39 -11.23
N LEU A 230 17.85 13.67 -10.84
CA LEU A 230 18.91 14.59 -10.47
C LEU A 230 19.77 14.04 -9.31
N VAL A 231 19.13 13.46 -8.30
CA VAL A 231 19.83 12.96 -7.10
C VAL A 231 20.03 11.43 -7.11
N ASP A 232 19.70 10.75 -8.21
CA ASP A 232 19.81 9.28 -8.35
C ASP A 232 19.11 8.52 -7.22
N CYS A 233 17.89 8.95 -6.86
CA CYS A 233 17.10 8.35 -5.78
C CYS A 233 16.02 7.42 -6.34
N PRO A 234 15.96 6.14 -5.92
CA PRO A 234 14.81 5.28 -6.23
C PRO A 234 13.53 5.83 -5.60
N ILE A 235 12.46 5.89 -6.42
CA ILE A 235 11.15 6.37 -5.96
C ILE A 235 10.02 5.41 -6.31
N LEU A 236 8.95 5.46 -5.51
CA LEU A 236 7.68 4.82 -5.81
C LEU A 236 6.57 5.86 -5.84
N ILE A 237 5.91 5.99 -6.98
CA ILE A 237 4.70 6.82 -7.10
C ILE A 237 3.52 6.00 -6.61
N VAL A 238 2.89 6.44 -5.52
CA VAL A 238 1.78 5.71 -4.90
C VAL A 238 0.46 6.00 -5.61
N HIS A 239 -0.51 5.09 -5.50
CA HIS A 239 -1.91 5.23 -5.93
C HIS A 239 -2.10 5.93 -7.29
N VAL A 240 -1.30 5.54 -8.29
CA VAL A 240 -1.41 6.09 -9.66
C VAL A 240 -2.77 5.75 -10.26
N SER A 241 -3.44 6.76 -10.81
CA SER A 241 -4.82 6.66 -11.28
C SER A 241 -5.02 7.06 -12.75
N THR A 242 -3.99 7.61 -13.42
CA THR A 242 -4.13 8.19 -14.77
C THR A 242 -3.26 7.49 -15.81
N PRO A 243 -3.75 7.38 -17.06
CA PRO A 243 -2.96 6.87 -18.18
C PRO A 243 -1.65 7.64 -18.40
N GLU A 244 -1.71 8.96 -18.24
CA GLU A 244 -0.55 9.86 -18.40
C GLU A 244 0.53 9.58 -17.34
N GLY A 245 0.13 9.43 -16.07
CA GLY A 245 1.05 9.08 -14.99
C GLY A 245 1.69 7.70 -15.20
N ILE A 246 0.90 6.71 -15.64
CA ILE A 246 1.42 5.37 -15.97
C ILE A 246 2.44 5.44 -17.10
N GLU A 247 2.18 6.24 -18.15
CA GLU A 247 3.13 6.39 -19.25
C GLU A 247 4.41 7.12 -18.84
N ALA A 248 4.33 8.12 -17.98
CA ALA A 248 5.50 8.79 -17.42
C ALA A 248 6.41 7.80 -16.64
N ILE A 249 5.81 6.94 -15.81
CA ILE A 249 6.54 5.88 -15.10
C ILE A 249 7.16 4.88 -16.08
N ARG A 250 6.38 4.43 -17.08
CA ARG A 250 6.86 3.51 -18.12
C ARG A 250 8.05 4.09 -18.89
N SER A 251 7.96 5.36 -19.27
CA SER A 251 9.04 6.08 -19.95
C SER A 251 10.30 6.19 -19.08
N ALA A 252 10.17 6.56 -17.81
CA ALA A 252 11.28 6.64 -16.87
C ALA A 252 11.98 5.27 -16.74
N ARG A 253 11.22 4.19 -16.62
CA ARG A 253 11.77 2.81 -16.54
C ARG A 253 12.45 2.36 -17.83
N ARG A 254 11.91 2.70 -19.01
CA ARG A 254 12.59 2.45 -20.30
C ARG A 254 13.94 3.16 -20.38
N ASN A 255 14.07 4.33 -19.75
CA ASN A 255 15.33 5.06 -19.65
C ASN A 255 16.24 4.53 -18.52
N GLY A 256 15.83 3.42 -17.87
CA GLY A 256 16.61 2.74 -16.85
C GLY A 256 16.57 3.39 -15.48
N LEU A 257 15.64 4.33 -15.21
CA LEU A 257 15.46 4.91 -13.89
C LEU A 257 14.74 3.95 -12.95
N LYS A 258 15.08 3.97 -11.67
CA LYS A 258 14.39 3.19 -10.61
C LYS A 258 13.13 3.92 -10.14
N VAL A 259 12.12 3.95 -11.00
CA VAL A 259 10.80 4.50 -10.72
C VAL A 259 9.79 3.36 -10.69
N TYR A 260 9.12 3.21 -9.57
CA TYR A 260 8.08 2.22 -9.35
C TYR A 260 6.72 2.89 -9.32
N GLY A 261 5.66 2.18 -9.74
CA GLY A 261 4.27 2.64 -9.66
C GLY A 261 3.45 1.73 -8.76
N GLU A 262 2.49 2.29 -8.07
CA GLU A 262 1.49 1.57 -7.30
C GLU A 262 0.11 1.97 -7.74
N THR A 263 -0.84 1.03 -7.77
CA THR A 263 -2.27 1.33 -7.89
C THR A 263 -3.07 0.57 -6.82
N CYS A 264 -4.35 0.92 -6.69
CA CYS A 264 -5.22 0.49 -5.60
C CYS A 264 -6.59 0.08 -6.11
N PRO A 265 -7.42 -0.64 -5.31
CA PRO A 265 -8.74 -1.09 -5.73
C PRO A 265 -9.64 0.00 -6.30
N GLN A 266 -9.63 1.19 -5.70
CA GLN A 266 -10.50 2.30 -6.12
C GLN A 266 -10.27 2.70 -7.58
N TYR A 267 -9.05 2.55 -8.10
CA TYR A 267 -8.73 2.91 -9.50
C TYR A 267 -8.99 1.79 -10.52
N LEU A 268 -9.32 0.60 -10.04
CA LEU A 268 -9.73 -0.53 -10.87
C LEU A 268 -11.24 -0.74 -10.89
N PHE A 269 -11.95 -0.26 -9.86
CA PHE A 269 -13.35 -0.64 -9.61
C PHE A 269 -14.31 0.53 -9.43
N LEU A 270 -13.83 1.75 -9.19
CA LEU A 270 -14.65 2.96 -9.02
C LEU A 270 -14.37 3.97 -10.14
N THR A 271 -15.36 4.82 -10.39
CA THR A 271 -15.25 5.92 -11.35
C THR A 271 -15.71 7.23 -10.72
N ALA A 272 -15.47 8.35 -11.39
CA ALA A 272 -15.99 9.65 -10.98
C ALA A 272 -17.52 9.70 -10.89
N LYS A 273 -18.23 8.79 -11.58
CA LYS A 273 -19.69 8.67 -11.51
C LYS A 273 -20.15 8.20 -10.12
N ASP A 274 -19.37 7.38 -9.43
CA ASP A 274 -19.67 6.92 -8.06
C ASP A 274 -19.63 8.08 -7.06
N ILE A 275 -18.82 9.12 -7.33
CA ILE A 275 -18.75 10.33 -6.50
C ILE A 275 -19.92 11.27 -6.78
N ASP A 276 -20.56 11.20 -7.95
CA ASP A 276 -21.62 12.14 -8.39
C ASP A 276 -23.02 11.68 -7.96
N ILE A 277 -23.18 11.37 -6.68
CA ILE A 277 -24.45 10.96 -6.05
C ILE A 277 -24.82 11.86 -4.86
N GLY A 278 -24.61 13.16 -5.00
CA GLY A 278 -24.86 14.13 -3.94
C GLY A 278 -23.88 13.97 -2.78
N LEU A 279 -24.33 14.25 -1.55
CA LEU A 279 -23.45 14.18 -0.37
C LEU A 279 -22.96 12.74 -0.10
N GLN A 280 -23.73 11.73 -0.47
CA GLN A 280 -23.33 10.31 -0.32
C GLN A 280 -22.09 9.96 -1.15
N GLY A 281 -21.78 10.73 -2.19
CA GLY A 281 -20.54 10.62 -2.95
C GLY A 281 -19.27 10.75 -2.12
N ALA A 282 -19.36 11.32 -0.91
CA ALA A 282 -18.26 11.36 0.04
C ALA A 282 -17.70 9.97 0.39
N MET A 283 -18.52 8.91 0.35
CA MET A 283 -18.09 7.51 0.57
C MET A 283 -17.02 7.06 -0.44
N PHE A 284 -16.96 7.68 -1.61
CA PHE A 284 -16.06 7.32 -2.72
C PHE A 284 -14.90 8.32 -2.90
N CYS A 285 -14.89 9.41 -2.10
CA CYS A 285 -13.84 10.42 -2.18
C CYS A 285 -12.52 9.92 -1.60
N CYS A 286 -11.50 9.87 -2.44
CA CYS A 286 -10.10 9.65 -2.11
C CYS A 286 -9.22 10.54 -3.00
N SER A 287 -7.95 10.64 -2.74
CA SER A 287 -7.00 11.42 -3.54
C SER A 287 -5.80 10.57 -3.96
N PRO A 288 -5.53 10.48 -5.27
CA PRO A 288 -6.34 11.00 -6.39
C PRO A 288 -7.76 10.40 -6.42
N PRO A 289 -8.75 11.11 -7.01
CA PRO A 289 -10.10 10.55 -7.14
C PRO A 289 -10.16 9.44 -8.19
N PRO A 290 -11.13 8.50 -8.11
CA PRO A 290 -11.49 7.61 -9.20
C PRO A 290 -11.72 8.40 -10.50
N ARG A 291 -11.27 7.84 -11.63
CA ARG A 291 -11.32 8.50 -12.94
C ARG A 291 -12.48 7.98 -13.78
N ASP A 292 -12.20 7.60 -15.01
CA ASP A 292 -13.14 7.01 -15.96
C ASP A 292 -12.74 5.54 -16.29
N GLU A 293 -13.58 4.88 -17.08
CA GLU A 293 -13.35 3.49 -17.49
C GLU A 293 -12.06 3.33 -18.32
N ALA A 294 -11.67 4.34 -19.10
CA ALA A 294 -10.42 4.32 -19.86
C ALA A 294 -9.18 4.34 -18.94
N ALA A 295 -9.25 5.09 -17.85
CA ALA A 295 -8.21 5.11 -16.84
C ALA A 295 -8.16 3.78 -16.06
N GLN A 296 -9.30 3.15 -15.75
CA GLN A 296 -9.34 1.80 -15.18
C GLN A 296 -8.60 0.80 -16.08
N GLU A 297 -8.90 0.80 -17.38
CA GLU A 297 -8.21 -0.11 -18.32
C GLU A 297 -6.72 0.20 -18.46
N ALA A 298 -6.30 1.45 -18.31
CA ALA A 298 -4.88 1.81 -18.27
C ALA A 298 -4.20 1.26 -17.00
N CYS A 299 -4.86 1.32 -15.84
CA CYS A 299 -4.38 0.71 -14.60
C CYS A 299 -4.25 -0.82 -14.74
N TRP A 300 -5.25 -1.50 -15.32
CA TRP A 300 -5.17 -2.95 -15.59
C TRP A 300 -3.99 -3.31 -16.50
N ARG A 301 -3.78 -2.55 -17.59
CA ARG A 301 -2.62 -2.74 -18.47
C ARG A 301 -1.31 -2.47 -17.74
N GLY A 302 -1.26 -1.41 -16.90
CA GLY A 302 -0.09 -1.07 -16.11
C GLY A 302 0.32 -2.15 -15.10
N LEU A 303 -0.65 -2.85 -14.50
CA LEU A 303 -0.39 -4.02 -13.64
C LEU A 303 0.19 -5.18 -14.44
N LYS A 304 -0.35 -5.44 -15.64
CA LYS A 304 0.08 -6.54 -16.49
C LYS A 304 1.47 -6.32 -17.09
N ASP A 305 1.79 -5.12 -17.56
CA ASP A 305 3.08 -4.80 -18.18
C ASP A 305 4.16 -4.37 -17.17
N GLY A 306 3.79 -4.28 -15.87
CA GLY A 306 4.69 -3.98 -14.77
C GLY A 306 5.05 -2.49 -14.63
N ALA A 307 4.43 -1.57 -15.37
CA ALA A 307 4.53 -0.13 -15.10
C ALA A 307 4.00 0.18 -13.69
N LEU A 308 2.91 -0.47 -13.31
CA LEU A 308 2.42 -0.54 -11.94
C LEU A 308 2.99 -1.78 -11.27
N HIS A 309 3.91 -1.56 -10.35
CA HIS A 309 4.77 -2.59 -9.76
C HIS A 309 4.06 -3.39 -8.67
N VAL A 310 3.25 -2.73 -7.84
CA VAL A 310 2.52 -3.32 -6.72
C VAL A 310 1.05 -2.88 -6.70
N TYR A 311 0.23 -3.70 -6.05
CA TYR A 311 -1.19 -3.45 -5.84
C TYR A 311 -1.47 -3.42 -4.34
N SER A 312 -1.66 -2.22 -3.78
CA SER A 312 -1.90 -1.95 -2.36
C SER A 312 -3.36 -1.56 -2.10
N SER A 313 -3.77 -1.44 -0.84
CA SER A 313 -5.14 -1.05 -0.50
C SER A 313 -5.39 0.45 -0.52
N ASP A 314 -4.41 1.24 -0.15
CA ASP A 314 -4.58 2.64 0.26
C ASP A 314 -5.73 2.80 1.27
N HIS A 315 -5.85 1.82 2.18
CA HIS A 315 -6.88 1.81 3.20
C HIS A 315 -6.77 3.03 4.10
N ALA A 316 -7.74 3.93 3.96
CA ALA A 316 -7.87 5.16 4.73
C ALA A 316 -9.33 5.33 5.16
N PRO A 317 -9.77 4.61 6.21
CA PRO A 317 -11.16 4.53 6.62
C PRO A 317 -11.57 5.76 7.41
N TYR A 318 -12.62 6.44 6.97
CA TYR A 318 -13.24 7.56 7.69
C TYR A 318 -14.74 7.36 7.72
N ARG A 319 -15.37 7.56 8.89
CA ARG A 319 -16.82 7.41 9.06
C ARG A 319 -17.59 8.44 8.26
N MET A 320 -18.81 8.11 7.88
CA MET A 320 -19.77 9.02 7.22
C MET A 320 -20.54 9.87 8.24
N ASP A 321 -19.83 10.50 9.16
CA ASP A 321 -20.35 11.37 10.20
C ASP A 321 -19.39 12.53 10.51
N ALA A 322 -19.68 13.28 11.57
CA ALA A 322 -18.89 14.43 11.97
C ALA A 322 -17.45 14.08 12.43
N SER A 323 -17.19 12.86 12.82
CA SER A 323 -15.84 12.39 13.17
C SER A 323 -14.96 12.03 11.97
N GLY A 324 -15.54 12.04 10.77
CA GLY A 324 -14.87 11.59 9.55
C GLY A 324 -15.13 12.50 8.35
N LYS A 325 -15.98 12.02 7.43
CA LYS A 325 -16.20 12.67 6.13
C LYS A 325 -17.14 13.85 6.15
N LEU A 326 -17.93 14.01 7.20
CA LEU A 326 -18.97 15.05 7.28
C LEU A 326 -18.82 15.94 8.52
N PRO A 327 -17.67 16.64 8.71
CA PRO A 327 -17.40 17.41 9.94
C PRO A 327 -18.39 18.54 10.21
N LYS A 328 -19.16 18.96 9.20
CA LYS A 328 -20.24 19.97 9.32
C LYS A 328 -21.61 19.42 8.91
N GLY A 329 -21.79 18.07 8.97
CA GLY A 329 -23.01 17.40 8.50
C GLY A 329 -23.29 17.75 7.04
N ASP A 330 -24.54 18.07 6.72
CA ASP A 330 -24.98 18.38 5.35
C ASP A 330 -24.36 19.67 4.75
N LYS A 331 -23.72 20.49 5.58
CA LYS A 331 -23.00 21.71 5.16
C LYS A 331 -21.52 21.45 4.87
N THR A 332 -21.06 20.23 4.97
CA THR A 332 -19.67 19.87 4.69
C THR A 332 -19.38 20.07 3.21
N THR A 333 -18.32 20.80 2.92
CA THR A 333 -17.83 20.99 1.53
C THR A 333 -16.83 19.90 1.17
N PHE A 334 -16.62 19.67 -0.13
CA PHE A 334 -15.63 18.68 -0.60
C PHE A 334 -14.20 18.97 -0.11
N LYS A 335 -13.85 20.22 0.24
CA LYS A 335 -12.55 20.57 0.82
C LYS A 335 -12.39 20.15 2.28
N GLU A 336 -13.49 19.93 2.98
CA GLU A 336 -13.52 19.61 4.41
C GLU A 336 -13.68 18.10 4.65
N MET A 337 -14.02 17.33 3.61
CA MET A 337 -14.15 15.88 3.71
C MET A 337 -12.79 15.22 3.88
N ALA A 338 -12.70 14.27 4.80
CA ALA A 338 -11.54 13.40 4.87
C ALA A 338 -11.45 12.55 3.58
N ASN A 339 -10.27 12.57 2.94
CA ASN A 339 -10.00 11.85 1.69
C ASN A 339 -9.46 10.46 2.01
N GLY A 340 -10.16 9.43 1.56
CA GLY A 340 -9.78 8.05 1.73
C GLY A 340 -10.98 7.11 1.75
N VAL A 341 -10.76 5.86 1.43
CA VAL A 341 -11.77 4.80 1.39
C VAL A 341 -11.26 3.55 2.11
N PRO A 342 -12.13 2.74 2.75
CA PRO A 342 -11.74 1.43 3.27
C PRO A 342 -11.49 0.45 2.13
N GLY A 343 -10.47 -0.41 2.26
CA GLY A 343 -10.14 -1.36 1.19
C GLY A 343 -9.34 -2.58 1.64
N LEU A 344 -8.83 -2.60 2.87
CA LEU A 344 -7.83 -3.58 3.32
C LEU A 344 -8.35 -5.04 3.27
N GLU A 345 -9.58 -5.32 3.73
CA GLU A 345 -10.18 -6.65 3.67
C GLU A 345 -10.44 -7.11 2.23
N LEU A 346 -10.84 -6.20 1.36
CA LEU A 346 -11.33 -6.52 0.02
C LEU A 346 -10.24 -6.46 -1.06
N ARG A 347 -9.05 -5.93 -0.76
CA ARG A 347 -7.95 -5.77 -1.72
C ARG A 347 -7.70 -7.06 -2.50
N LEU A 348 -7.39 -8.15 -1.80
CA LEU A 348 -7.09 -9.43 -2.43
C LEU A 348 -8.31 -10.06 -3.11
N PRO A 349 -9.49 -10.17 -2.45
CA PRO A 349 -10.67 -10.77 -3.07
C PRO A 349 -11.15 -10.06 -4.33
N LEU A 350 -11.07 -8.74 -4.39
CA LEU A 350 -11.40 -7.97 -5.59
C LEU A 350 -10.45 -8.31 -6.75
N LEU A 351 -9.14 -8.28 -6.52
CA LEU A 351 -8.15 -8.61 -7.56
C LEU A 351 -8.25 -10.07 -7.97
N PHE A 352 -8.52 -11.00 -7.03
CA PHE A 352 -8.72 -12.41 -7.33
C PHE A 352 -9.91 -12.61 -8.28
N THR A 353 -11.06 -12.02 -7.93
CA THR A 353 -12.29 -12.15 -8.72
C THR A 353 -12.17 -11.53 -10.10
N TYR A 354 -11.81 -10.24 -10.17
CA TYR A 354 -11.86 -9.47 -11.40
C TYR A 354 -10.55 -9.51 -12.20
N GLY A 355 -9.45 -9.89 -11.54
CA GLY A 355 -8.17 -10.09 -12.20
C GLY A 355 -7.96 -11.56 -12.61
N TYR A 356 -7.77 -12.44 -11.64
CA TYR A 356 -7.44 -13.84 -11.90
C TYR A 356 -8.61 -14.64 -12.48
N LYS A 357 -9.79 -14.64 -11.84
CA LYS A 357 -10.95 -15.42 -12.33
C LYS A 357 -11.45 -14.95 -13.70
N GLN A 358 -11.30 -13.66 -14.01
CA GLN A 358 -11.61 -13.10 -15.34
C GLN A 358 -10.43 -13.18 -16.33
N LYS A 359 -9.33 -13.84 -15.96
CA LYS A 359 -8.16 -14.08 -16.84
C LYS A 359 -7.47 -12.79 -17.33
N ARG A 360 -7.57 -11.70 -16.59
CA ARG A 360 -6.81 -10.47 -16.86
C ARG A 360 -5.35 -10.62 -16.43
N ILE A 361 -5.11 -11.39 -15.36
CA ILE A 361 -3.79 -11.76 -14.83
C ILE A 361 -3.75 -13.26 -14.52
N SER A 362 -2.56 -13.85 -14.49
CA SER A 362 -2.34 -15.22 -14.03
C SER A 362 -2.39 -15.32 -12.50
N LEU A 363 -2.34 -16.54 -11.96
CA LEU A 363 -2.27 -16.76 -10.52
C LEU A 363 -0.89 -16.34 -9.97
N GLU A 364 0.17 -16.56 -10.73
CA GLU A 364 1.53 -16.12 -10.41
C GLU A 364 1.62 -14.58 -10.37
N GLU A 365 1.00 -13.91 -11.35
CA GLU A 365 0.90 -12.44 -11.36
C GLU A 365 0.10 -11.92 -10.16
N PHE A 366 -0.99 -12.60 -9.78
CA PHE A 366 -1.76 -12.27 -8.57
C PHE A 366 -0.87 -12.33 -7.32
N VAL A 367 -0.14 -13.43 -7.11
CA VAL A 367 0.79 -13.59 -5.99
C VAL A 367 1.89 -12.53 -6.04
N ASN A 368 2.42 -12.27 -7.22
CA ASN A 368 3.48 -11.29 -7.42
C ASN A 368 3.04 -9.86 -7.03
N LEU A 369 1.86 -9.45 -7.50
CA LEU A 369 1.30 -8.11 -7.27
C LEU A 369 0.84 -7.87 -5.83
N THR A 370 0.49 -8.93 -5.10
CA THR A 370 -0.16 -8.80 -3.78
C THR A 370 0.71 -9.23 -2.60
N ALA A 371 1.82 -9.91 -2.86
CA ALA A 371 2.70 -10.44 -1.82
C ALA A 371 4.20 -10.31 -2.18
N THR A 372 4.66 -10.94 -3.26
CA THR A 372 6.09 -11.10 -3.53
C THR A 372 6.79 -9.78 -3.84
N ARG A 373 6.26 -8.97 -4.76
CA ARG A 373 6.87 -7.66 -5.12
C ARG A 373 6.89 -6.70 -3.94
N HIS A 374 5.85 -6.70 -3.10
CA HIS A 374 5.87 -5.93 -1.85
C HIS A 374 7.03 -6.36 -0.96
N ALA A 375 7.16 -7.68 -0.69
CA ALA A 375 8.22 -8.21 0.15
C ALA A 375 9.61 -7.91 -0.41
N GLN A 376 9.82 -8.05 -1.73
CA GLN A 376 11.07 -7.73 -2.40
C GLN A 376 11.40 -6.24 -2.33
N THR A 377 10.43 -5.38 -2.65
CA THR A 377 10.62 -3.92 -2.65
C THR A 377 11.01 -3.42 -1.27
N TYR A 378 10.35 -3.93 -0.24
CA TYR A 378 10.49 -3.41 1.12
C TYR A 378 11.41 -4.25 2.02
N GLY A 379 12.23 -5.17 1.46
CA GLY A 379 13.26 -5.89 2.21
C GLY A 379 12.72 -6.93 3.19
N LEU A 380 11.60 -7.58 2.86
CA LEU A 380 11.00 -8.67 3.64
C LEU A 380 11.14 -10.04 2.96
N TYR A 381 11.52 -10.08 1.69
CA TYR A 381 11.73 -11.32 0.93
C TYR A 381 13.11 -11.94 1.24
N PRO A 382 13.22 -13.29 1.36
CA PRO A 382 12.18 -14.32 1.18
C PRO A 382 11.41 -14.68 2.46
N ARG A 383 11.62 -13.96 3.56
CA ARG A 383 10.94 -14.21 4.82
C ARG A 383 9.41 -14.16 4.69
N LYS A 384 8.90 -13.16 3.96
CA LYS A 384 7.49 -12.94 3.63
C LYS A 384 7.29 -12.95 2.11
N GLY A 385 6.04 -13.09 1.67
CA GLY A 385 5.64 -12.93 0.27
C GLY A 385 5.90 -14.13 -0.64
N THR A 386 6.23 -15.29 -0.09
CA THR A 386 6.40 -16.53 -0.86
C THR A 386 6.09 -17.77 -0.03
N ILE A 387 5.86 -18.91 -0.69
CA ILE A 387 5.84 -20.23 -0.08
C ILE A 387 7.13 -20.93 -0.48
N ALA A 388 8.09 -20.94 0.44
CA ALA A 388 9.40 -21.55 0.25
C ALA A 388 9.93 -22.09 1.61
N VAL A 389 10.79 -23.11 1.54
CA VAL A 389 11.46 -23.63 2.75
C VAL A 389 12.29 -22.50 3.37
N GLY A 390 12.13 -22.30 4.68
CA GLY A 390 12.75 -21.22 5.44
C GLY A 390 11.94 -19.92 5.55
N ALA A 391 10.90 -19.72 4.72
CA ALA A 391 9.99 -18.59 4.85
C ALA A 391 9.12 -18.72 6.11
N ASP A 392 8.62 -17.60 6.64
CA ASP A 392 7.58 -17.62 7.67
C ASP A 392 6.34 -18.34 7.09
N ALA A 393 5.69 -19.16 7.91
CA ALA A 393 4.47 -19.85 7.51
C ALA A 393 3.26 -18.89 7.54
N ASP A 394 3.34 -17.88 6.67
CA ASP A 394 2.30 -16.89 6.39
C ASP A 394 1.56 -17.34 5.13
N ILE A 395 0.42 -17.98 5.30
CA ILE A 395 -0.27 -18.70 4.22
C ILE A 395 -1.76 -18.38 4.26
N ALA A 396 -2.34 -18.15 3.09
CA ALA A 396 -3.78 -18.07 2.88
C ALA A 396 -4.25 -19.25 2.03
N VAL A 397 -5.11 -20.09 2.59
CA VAL A 397 -5.79 -21.16 1.87
C VAL A 397 -7.08 -20.61 1.29
N TRP A 398 -7.20 -20.62 -0.02
CA TRP A 398 -8.32 -20.03 -0.76
C TRP A 398 -9.27 -21.11 -1.29
N ASP A 399 -10.55 -20.90 -1.08
CA ASP A 399 -11.58 -21.58 -1.84
C ASP A 399 -11.84 -20.77 -3.13
N PRO A 400 -11.37 -21.23 -4.30
CA PRO A 400 -11.45 -20.47 -5.53
C PRO A 400 -12.87 -20.37 -6.11
N GLU A 401 -13.81 -21.18 -5.61
CA GLU A 401 -15.18 -21.23 -6.09
C GLU A 401 -16.19 -20.62 -5.10
N LYS A 402 -15.74 -20.22 -3.93
CA LYS A 402 -16.61 -19.59 -2.92
C LYS A 402 -17.17 -18.27 -3.44
N LYS A 403 -18.50 -18.19 -3.52
CA LYS A 403 -19.23 -17.01 -3.97
C LYS A 403 -19.81 -16.24 -2.79
N LEU A 404 -19.74 -14.92 -2.85
CA LEU A 404 -20.38 -14.02 -1.89
C LEU A 404 -20.69 -12.66 -2.54
N VAL A 405 -21.60 -11.91 -1.93
CA VAL A 405 -21.86 -10.51 -2.26
C VAL A 405 -21.34 -9.66 -1.12
N ILE A 406 -20.67 -8.58 -1.43
CA ILE A 406 -20.12 -7.65 -0.43
C ILE A 406 -21.28 -6.85 0.18
N GLU A 407 -21.55 -7.06 1.47
CA GLU A 407 -22.52 -6.28 2.23
C GLU A 407 -21.86 -5.32 3.20
N LYS A 408 -20.84 -5.80 3.90
CA LYS A 408 -20.08 -5.04 4.89
C LYS A 408 -18.67 -5.61 5.03
N THR A 409 -17.77 -4.81 5.58
CA THR A 409 -16.41 -5.15 5.98
C THR A 409 -16.26 -5.08 7.50
N ARG A 410 -15.12 -5.54 8.01
CA ARG A 410 -14.82 -5.58 9.45
C ARG A 410 -14.11 -4.32 9.95
N ASP A 411 -13.80 -3.39 9.04
CA ASP A 411 -13.29 -2.09 9.43
C ASP A 411 -14.36 -1.22 10.11
N ASN A 412 -13.90 -0.17 10.80
CA ASN A 412 -14.74 0.74 11.57
C ASN A 412 -15.30 1.93 10.77
N ALA A 413 -15.13 1.96 9.44
CA ALA A 413 -15.69 3.02 8.61
C ALA A 413 -17.22 2.99 8.59
N GLY A 414 -17.82 1.79 8.77
CA GLY A 414 -19.26 1.58 8.77
C GLY A 414 -19.88 1.49 7.37
N TYR A 415 -19.08 1.53 6.32
CA TYR A 415 -19.47 1.33 4.93
C TYR A 415 -18.32 0.74 4.12
N THR A 416 -18.63 0.26 2.92
CA THR A 416 -17.62 -0.07 1.93
C THR A 416 -18.03 0.48 0.56
N PRO A 417 -17.11 1.09 -0.23
CA PRO A 417 -17.42 1.60 -1.56
C PRO A 417 -17.68 0.47 -2.58
N TYR A 418 -17.48 -0.79 -2.19
CA TYR A 418 -17.65 -1.97 -3.03
C TYR A 418 -18.93 -2.75 -2.72
N LYS A 419 -19.83 -2.22 -1.88
CA LYS A 419 -21.09 -2.87 -1.52
C LYS A 419 -21.89 -3.30 -2.74
N GLY A 420 -22.49 -4.51 -2.68
CA GLY A 420 -23.29 -5.09 -3.74
C GLY A 420 -22.48 -5.80 -4.85
N ARG A 421 -21.15 -5.71 -4.87
CA ARG A 421 -20.34 -6.45 -5.83
C ARG A 421 -20.27 -7.93 -5.47
N SER A 422 -20.39 -8.78 -6.49
CA SER A 422 -20.24 -10.23 -6.36
C SER A 422 -18.78 -10.61 -6.44
N LEU A 423 -18.35 -11.47 -5.54
CA LEU A 423 -16.99 -12.04 -5.52
C LEU A 423 -17.04 -13.54 -5.76
N THR A 424 -15.98 -14.06 -6.41
CA THR A 424 -15.70 -15.49 -6.57
C THR A 424 -14.27 -15.75 -6.15
N GLY A 425 -14.11 -16.57 -5.12
CA GLY A 425 -12.84 -16.84 -4.47
C GLY A 425 -12.68 -16.04 -3.18
N TRP A 426 -12.37 -16.77 -2.08
CA TRP A 426 -12.21 -16.18 -0.76
C TRP A 426 -11.21 -16.98 0.08
N PRO A 427 -10.36 -16.34 0.91
CA PRO A 427 -9.50 -17.05 1.85
C PRO A 427 -10.37 -17.67 2.96
N VAL A 428 -10.26 -18.97 3.13
CA VAL A 428 -11.07 -19.74 4.13
C VAL A 428 -10.25 -20.06 5.37
N THR A 429 -8.93 -20.19 5.23
CA THR A 429 -8.02 -20.36 6.35
C THR A 429 -6.81 -19.48 6.14
N VAL A 430 -6.44 -18.70 7.13
CA VAL A 430 -5.28 -17.80 7.08
C VAL A 430 -4.36 -18.12 8.26
N LEU A 431 -3.09 -18.36 7.93
CA LEU A 431 -2.04 -18.59 8.90
C LEU A 431 -1.07 -17.40 8.90
N SER A 432 -0.62 -17.03 10.08
CA SER A 432 0.49 -16.11 10.25
C SER A 432 1.50 -16.71 11.20
N ARG A 433 2.74 -16.87 10.73
CA ARG A 433 3.81 -17.56 11.45
C ARG A 433 3.38 -18.93 12.00
N GLY A 434 2.80 -19.76 11.11
CA GLY A 434 2.41 -21.14 11.41
C GLY A 434 1.13 -21.31 12.25
N GLU A 435 0.60 -20.26 12.81
CA GLU A 435 -0.63 -20.28 13.60
C GLU A 435 -1.84 -19.92 12.73
N VAL A 436 -2.91 -20.71 12.82
CA VAL A 436 -4.19 -20.38 12.18
C VAL A 436 -4.81 -19.19 12.90
N ILE A 437 -4.91 -18.06 12.23
CA ILE A 437 -5.46 -16.81 12.78
C ILE A 437 -6.90 -16.52 12.32
N VAL A 438 -7.30 -17.06 11.16
CA VAL A 438 -8.69 -17.01 10.66
C VAL A 438 -9.04 -18.36 10.10
N GLU A 439 -10.18 -18.89 10.49
CA GLU A 439 -10.74 -20.11 9.92
C GLU A 439 -12.25 -19.94 9.69
N ASN A 440 -12.69 -20.16 8.46
CA ASN A 440 -14.09 -20.06 8.06
C ASN A 440 -14.78 -18.74 8.51
N GLY A 441 -14.03 -17.63 8.47
CA GLY A 441 -14.51 -16.31 8.84
C GLY A 441 -14.54 -16.04 10.35
N LYS A 442 -13.98 -16.93 11.17
CA LYS A 442 -13.79 -16.73 12.62
C LYS A 442 -12.34 -16.38 12.91
N LEU A 443 -12.13 -15.31 13.65
CA LEU A 443 -10.80 -14.92 14.16
C LEU A 443 -10.48 -15.75 15.39
N SER A 444 -9.25 -16.30 15.43
CA SER A 444 -8.64 -16.96 16.61
C SER A 444 -7.41 -16.26 17.15
N ALA A 445 -6.91 -15.26 16.41
CA ALA A 445 -5.71 -14.51 16.79
C ALA A 445 -5.92 -13.68 18.06
N GLU A 446 -4.96 -13.72 18.95
CA GLU A 446 -4.91 -12.83 20.12
C GLU A 446 -4.49 -11.42 19.72
N ARG A 447 -5.06 -10.44 20.43
CA ARG A 447 -4.69 -9.04 20.29
C ARG A 447 -3.23 -8.83 20.72
N GLY A 448 -2.43 -8.14 19.91
CA GLY A 448 -1.02 -7.86 20.20
C GLY A 448 -0.06 -9.00 19.83
N ARG A 449 -0.52 -10.08 19.14
CA ARG A 449 0.38 -11.14 18.65
C ARG A 449 1.27 -10.73 17.48
N GLY A 450 0.91 -9.69 16.74
CA GLY A 450 1.67 -9.16 15.62
C GLY A 450 3.04 -8.64 16.05
N ARG A 451 4.05 -8.82 15.19
CA ARG A 451 5.43 -8.39 15.47
C ARG A 451 5.90 -7.35 14.46
N PHE A 452 6.69 -6.41 14.95
CA PHE A 452 7.40 -5.50 14.07
C PHE A 452 8.44 -6.24 13.24
N LEU A 453 8.45 -5.98 11.94
CA LEU A 453 9.40 -6.53 11.00
C LEU A 453 10.42 -5.46 10.64
N ALA A 454 11.61 -5.55 11.19
CA ALA A 454 12.76 -4.80 10.71
C ALA A 454 13.05 -5.24 9.26
N ARG A 455 13.22 -4.28 8.37
CA ARG A 455 13.40 -4.53 6.94
C ARG A 455 14.86 -4.45 6.55
N GLU A 456 15.28 -5.37 5.70
CA GLU A 456 16.64 -5.41 5.17
C GLU A 456 16.80 -4.52 3.92
N PRO A 457 18.02 -4.13 3.55
CA PRO A 457 18.27 -3.49 2.27
C PRO A 457 17.79 -4.38 1.11
N SER A 458 17.13 -3.78 0.13
CA SER A 458 16.68 -4.48 -1.08
C SER A 458 17.30 -3.87 -2.34
N GLU A 459 17.23 -4.59 -3.46
CA GLU A 459 17.69 -4.05 -4.75
C GLU A 459 16.88 -2.82 -5.21
N ALA A 460 15.61 -2.74 -4.79
CA ALA A 460 14.76 -1.59 -5.10
C ALA A 460 15.26 -0.28 -4.48
N LEU A 461 15.99 -0.37 -3.36
CA LEU A 461 16.49 0.79 -2.60
C LEU A 461 17.85 1.29 -3.09
N LYS A 462 18.59 0.50 -3.87
CA LYS A 462 19.94 0.86 -4.30
C LYS A 462 19.89 1.93 -5.39
N PRO A 463 20.63 3.04 -5.25
CA PRO A 463 20.84 3.99 -6.35
C PRO A 463 21.48 3.30 -7.55
N LEU A 464 21.37 3.88 -8.73
CA LEU A 464 22.01 3.41 -9.96
C LEU A 464 23.51 3.73 -10.03
N GLY A 465 23.97 4.68 -9.23
CA GLY A 465 25.32 5.25 -9.32
C GLY A 465 25.47 6.18 -10.52
N ARG A 466 24.36 6.76 -11.01
CA ARG A 466 24.35 7.69 -12.13
C ARG A 466 24.38 9.14 -11.63
N GLU A 467 24.98 9.99 -12.43
CA GLU A 467 24.94 11.45 -12.24
C GLU A 467 24.47 12.09 -13.55
N VAL A 468 23.69 13.15 -13.44
CA VAL A 468 23.37 13.95 -14.62
C VAL A 468 24.63 14.64 -15.16
N PRO A 469 24.73 14.89 -16.48
CA PRO A 469 25.97 15.39 -17.10
C PRO A 469 26.50 16.66 -16.44
N GLU A 470 25.64 17.57 -16.03
CA GLU A 470 25.96 18.83 -15.39
C GLU A 470 26.67 18.65 -14.04
N ILE A 471 26.20 17.70 -13.23
CA ILE A 471 26.81 17.35 -11.93
C ILE A 471 28.14 16.63 -12.15
N SER A 472 28.19 15.69 -13.11
CA SER A 472 29.47 15.02 -13.47
C SER A 472 30.55 15.99 -13.89
N GLN A 473 30.18 17.09 -14.56
CA GLN A 473 31.15 18.11 -15.01
C GLN A 473 31.82 18.85 -13.84
N LEU A 474 31.14 18.98 -12.70
CA LEU A 474 31.75 19.60 -11.50
C LEU A 474 33.00 18.85 -11.02
N LYS A 475 33.04 17.52 -11.21
CA LYS A 475 34.24 16.72 -10.89
C LYS A 475 35.44 17.10 -11.76
N ALA A 476 35.19 17.36 -13.05
CA ALA A 476 36.25 17.82 -13.97
C ALA A 476 36.77 19.19 -13.59
N TRP A 477 36.01 20.02 -12.89
CA TRP A 477 36.40 21.32 -12.38
C TRP A 477 36.98 21.28 -10.96
N ASN A 478 37.19 20.10 -10.37
CA ASN A 478 37.61 19.89 -8.99
C ASN A 478 36.70 20.55 -7.93
N THR A 479 35.40 20.64 -8.22
CA THR A 479 34.37 21.21 -7.34
C THR A 479 33.22 20.20 -7.14
N PRO A 480 33.49 18.97 -6.65
CA PRO A 480 32.44 17.96 -6.53
C PRO A 480 31.34 18.42 -5.58
N LEU A 481 30.09 18.23 -6.01
CA LEU A 481 28.92 18.43 -5.17
C LEU A 481 28.70 17.17 -4.31
N GLN A 482 28.56 17.36 -3.00
CA GLN A 482 28.13 16.30 -2.09
C GLN A 482 26.61 16.33 -2.01
N LEU A 483 25.95 15.32 -2.60
CA LEU A 483 24.50 15.13 -2.58
C LEU A 483 24.06 14.22 -1.44
#